data_f7c422397b55f56b5f0019f014841bec
#
_entry.id   f7c422397b55f56b5f0019f014841bec
#
_cell.length_a   1.000
_cell.length_b   1.000
_cell.length_c   1.000
_cell.angle_alpha   90.00
_cell.angle_beta   90.00
_cell.angle_gamma   90.00
#
_symmetry.space_group_name_H-M   'P 1'
#
loop_
_entity.id
_entity.type
_entity.pdbx_description
1 polymer ?
#
loop_
_entity_poly.entity_id
_entity_poly.type
_entity_poly.pdbx_seq_one_letter_code
_entity_poly.pdbx_strand_id
1 'polypeptide(L)'
;PRQWESYGEDPYLNAEMAVAETKALQGEDPNHIDDKHVAVSIKHFMAYGVPVSGKDRTPAIVAGNDLREKFFRPFKDCLEAGALTLMVNSASINGIPTHANKELLTGWVKDGLDWDGLIVTDWADINNLYERDHVAKDRKEALAMGINAGIDMIMEPNDPDCCLELKEVVESGLIPMSRIDDAVRR
;
A
#
# COMPACT_ATOMS: atom_id res chain seq x y z
N PRO A 1 -18.03 -2.63 -0.41
CA PRO A 1 -17.66 -3.88 0.27
C PRO A 1 -16.96 -3.60 1.60
N ARG A 2 -17.01 -4.55 2.55
CA ARG A 2 -16.26 -4.52 3.83
C ARG A 2 -16.55 -3.31 4.73
N GLN A 3 -17.78 -2.79 4.69
CA GLN A 3 -18.18 -1.59 5.44
C GLN A 3 -18.00 -1.70 6.97
N TRP A 4 -18.19 -2.89 7.53
CA TRP A 4 -17.99 -3.16 8.97
C TRP A 4 -16.53 -3.22 9.42
N GLU A 5 -15.57 -3.09 8.51
CA GLU A 5 -14.15 -2.95 8.83
C GLU A 5 -13.70 -1.49 8.87
N SER A 6 -14.64 -0.54 8.85
CA SER A 6 -14.37 0.90 8.90
C SER A 6 -15.21 1.57 9.97
N TYR A 7 -14.87 2.81 10.30
CA TYR A 7 -15.61 3.65 11.24
C TYR A 7 -16.76 4.44 10.59
N GLY A 8 -17.19 4.04 9.40
CA GLY A 8 -18.28 4.68 8.66
C GLY A 8 -17.82 5.41 7.40
N GLU A 9 -18.68 6.28 6.86
CA GLU A 9 -18.46 6.96 5.59
C GLU A 9 -17.83 8.36 5.72
N ASP A 10 -17.82 8.93 6.93
CA ASP A 10 -17.22 10.23 7.20
C ASP A 10 -15.70 10.12 7.27
N PRO A 11 -14.94 10.74 6.34
CA PRO A 11 -13.49 10.67 6.33
C PRO A 11 -12.83 11.30 7.55
N TYR A 12 -13.46 12.32 8.15
CA TYR A 12 -12.96 12.92 9.38
C TYR A 12 -13.08 11.95 10.56
N LEU A 13 -14.25 11.35 10.74
CA LEU A 13 -14.47 10.37 11.81
C LEU A 13 -13.53 9.16 11.64
N ASN A 14 -13.36 8.65 10.41
CA ASN A 14 -12.41 7.57 10.13
C ASN A 14 -10.98 7.95 10.51
N ALA A 15 -10.55 9.17 10.19
CA ALA A 15 -9.21 9.65 10.54
C ALA A 15 -9.01 9.70 12.06
N GLU A 16 -9.91 10.36 12.79
CA GLU A 16 -9.81 10.50 14.25
C GLU A 16 -9.80 9.15 14.98
N MET A 17 -10.70 8.25 14.59
CA MET A 17 -10.80 6.91 15.20
C MET A 17 -9.56 6.05 14.86
N ALA A 18 -9.12 6.06 13.62
CA ALA A 18 -7.96 5.27 13.20
C ALA A 18 -6.64 5.81 13.80
N VAL A 19 -6.51 7.12 13.97
CA VAL A 19 -5.37 7.73 14.69
C VAL A 19 -5.37 7.31 16.16
N ALA A 20 -6.54 7.35 16.81
CA ALA A 20 -6.66 6.93 18.21
C ALA A 20 -6.30 5.44 18.37
N GLU A 21 -6.78 4.57 17.47
CA GLU A 21 -6.43 3.15 17.47
C GLU A 21 -4.93 2.92 17.17
N THR A 22 -4.37 3.64 16.20
CA THR A 22 -2.93 3.57 15.87
C THR A 22 -2.07 3.85 17.10
N LYS A 23 -2.36 4.93 17.82
CA LYS A 23 -1.63 5.30 19.03
C LYS A 23 -1.85 4.30 20.18
N ALA A 24 -3.07 3.79 20.32
CA ALA A 24 -3.37 2.79 21.35
C ALA A 24 -2.64 1.46 21.12
N LEU A 25 -2.48 1.03 19.87
CA LEU A 25 -1.81 -0.22 19.51
C LEU A 25 -0.29 -0.08 19.45
N GLN A 26 0.22 1.04 18.93
CA GLN A 26 1.64 1.24 18.66
C GLN A 26 2.38 2.00 19.78
N GLY A 27 1.65 2.70 20.66
CA GLY A 27 2.18 3.59 21.68
C GLY A 27 2.21 5.05 21.23
N GLU A 28 2.43 5.95 22.16
CA GLU A 28 2.44 7.40 21.92
C GLU A 28 3.75 7.88 21.28
N ASP A 29 4.84 7.12 21.42
CA ASP A 29 6.13 7.45 20.80
C ASP A 29 6.26 6.75 19.44
N PRO A 30 6.17 7.46 18.31
CA PRO A 30 6.27 6.86 16.99
C PRO A 30 7.66 6.27 16.68
N ASN A 31 8.68 6.61 17.46
CA ASN A 31 10.05 6.13 17.27
C ASN A 31 10.38 4.91 18.15
N HIS A 32 9.47 4.49 19.02
CA HIS A 32 9.73 3.39 19.94
C HIS A 32 8.47 2.59 20.25
N ILE A 33 8.48 1.32 19.86
CA ILE A 33 7.45 0.35 20.26
C ILE A 33 8.01 -0.44 21.44
N ASP A 34 7.38 -0.33 22.61
CA ASP A 34 7.77 -1.06 23.81
C ASP A 34 7.21 -2.50 23.80
N ASP A 35 7.45 -3.24 24.89
CA ASP A 35 7.05 -4.64 25.04
C ASP A 35 5.53 -4.86 25.19
N LYS A 36 4.73 -3.81 25.25
CA LYS A 36 3.27 -3.84 25.41
C LYS A 36 2.51 -3.43 24.15
N HIS A 37 3.22 -2.92 23.14
CA HIS A 37 2.66 -2.38 21.92
C HIS A 37 3.12 -3.17 20.70
N VAL A 38 2.43 -2.98 19.57
CA VAL A 38 2.74 -3.65 18.29
C VAL A 38 2.70 -2.66 17.14
N ALA A 39 3.49 -2.90 16.10
CA ALA A 39 3.46 -2.11 14.88
C ALA A 39 2.08 -2.21 14.20
N VAL A 40 1.54 -1.07 13.77
CA VAL A 40 0.27 -0.97 13.06
C VAL A 40 0.49 -1.08 11.56
N SER A 41 -0.39 -1.81 10.89
CA SER A 41 -0.47 -1.84 9.42
C SER A 41 -1.84 -1.31 8.98
N ILE A 42 -1.88 -0.09 8.48
CA ILE A 42 -3.12 0.51 7.99
C ILE A 42 -3.45 0.01 6.59
N LYS A 43 -4.75 -0.25 6.32
CA LYS A 43 -5.17 -0.89 5.05
C LYS A 43 -6.61 -0.55 4.65
N HIS A 44 -6.97 -0.72 3.40
CA HIS A 44 -6.13 -0.98 2.21
C HIS A 44 -6.01 0.33 1.44
N PHE A 45 -4.81 0.79 1.22
CA PHE A 45 -4.50 2.08 0.63
C PHE A 45 -4.74 2.05 -0.89
N MET A 46 -5.68 2.80 -1.42
CA MET A 46 -6.81 3.56 -0.85
C MET A 46 -8.04 3.42 -1.77
N ALA A 47 -9.16 4.08 -1.46
CA ALA A 47 -10.41 4.03 -2.22
C ALA A 47 -11.00 2.62 -2.40
N TYR A 48 -10.62 1.66 -1.55
CA TYR A 48 -11.05 0.26 -1.60
C TYR A 48 -12.56 0.10 -1.37
N GLY A 49 -13.19 0.99 -0.61
CA GLY A 49 -14.61 0.95 -0.27
C GLY A 49 -15.56 1.46 -1.34
N VAL A 50 -15.07 2.02 -2.46
CA VAL A 50 -15.88 2.69 -3.51
C VAL A 50 -15.67 2.12 -4.91
N PRO A 51 -15.69 0.80 -5.09
CA PRO A 51 -15.59 0.23 -6.42
C PRO A 51 -16.84 0.56 -7.25
N VAL A 52 -16.66 0.87 -8.54
CA VAL A 52 -17.78 1.20 -9.45
C VAL A 52 -18.84 0.10 -9.51
N SER A 53 -18.41 -1.15 -9.43
CA SER A 53 -19.31 -2.31 -9.49
C SER A 53 -20.01 -2.64 -8.16
N GLY A 54 -19.57 -2.05 -7.05
CA GLY A 54 -19.97 -2.44 -5.69
C GLY A 54 -19.38 -3.77 -5.20
N LYS A 55 -18.58 -4.45 -6.03
CA LYS A 55 -17.96 -5.74 -5.69
C LYS A 55 -16.56 -5.56 -5.16
N ASP A 56 -16.15 -6.46 -4.28
CA ASP A 56 -14.82 -6.51 -3.69
C ASP A 56 -13.72 -6.62 -4.76
N ARG A 57 -12.58 -5.94 -4.54
CA ARG A 57 -11.38 -5.99 -5.39
C ARG A 57 -11.62 -5.60 -6.86
N THR A 58 -12.57 -4.70 -7.11
CA THR A 58 -12.85 -4.18 -8.44
C THR A 58 -12.54 -2.69 -8.55
N PRO A 59 -12.36 -2.14 -9.79
CA PRO A 59 -11.86 -0.80 -10.00
C PRO A 59 -12.69 0.30 -9.36
N ALA A 60 -12.01 1.31 -8.81
CA ALA A 60 -12.60 2.58 -8.38
C ALA A 60 -12.32 3.69 -9.40
N ILE A 61 -13.32 4.56 -9.61
CA ILE A 61 -13.18 5.80 -10.39
C ILE A 61 -13.56 6.95 -9.47
N VAL A 62 -12.60 7.79 -9.16
CA VAL A 62 -12.71 8.85 -8.15
C VAL A 62 -12.08 10.13 -8.68
N ALA A 63 -12.79 11.26 -8.57
CA ALA A 63 -12.23 12.57 -8.93
C ALA A 63 -10.99 12.86 -8.04
N GLY A 64 -9.96 13.53 -8.62
CA GLY A 64 -8.70 13.77 -7.94
C GLY A 64 -8.83 14.52 -6.61
N ASN A 65 -9.76 15.51 -6.52
CA ASN A 65 -10.02 16.23 -5.27
C ASN A 65 -10.63 15.29 -4.21
N ASP A 66 -11.63 14.50 -4.58
CA ASP A 66 -12.24 13.53 -3.68
C ASP A 66 -11.22 12.48 -3.20
N LEU A 67 -10.33 12.05 -4.10
CA LEU A 67 -9.28 11.12 -3.76
C LEU A 67 -8.36 11.67 -2.66
N ARG A 68 -7.98 12.96 -2.75
CA ARG A 68 -7.15 13.64 -1.75
C ARG A 68 -7.90 13.93 -0.44
N GLU A 69 -9.09 14.48 -0.53
CA GLU A 69 -9.81 14.98 0.65
C GLU A 69 -10.51 13.88 1.44
N LYS A 70 -11.05 12.86 0.74
CA LYS A 70 -11.88 11.82 1.38
C LYS A 70 -11.11 10.52 1.62
N PHE A 71 -10.34 10.07 0.63
CA PHE A 71 -9.74 8.72 0.68
C PHE A 71 -8.28 8.73 1.14
N PHE A 72 -7.52 9.78 0.83
CA PHE A 72 -6.14 9.88 1.30
C PHE A 72 -6.05 10.35 2.76
N ARG A 73 -6.93 11.25 3.17
CA ARG A 73 -6.87 11.88 4.50
C ARG A 73 -6.79 10.89 5.66
N PRO A 74 -7.64 9.84 5.79
CA PRO A 74 -7.54 8.91 6.91
C PRO A 74 -6.19 8.20 6.98
N PHE A 75 -5.64 7.82 5.82
CA PHE A 75 -4.31 7.22 5.75
C PHE A 75 -3.22 8.22 6.12
N LYS A 76 -3.26 9.43 5.52
CA LYS A 76 -2.33 10.49 5.83
C LYS A 76 -2.24 10.76 7.33
N ASP A 77 -3.38 10.98 7.97
CA ASP A 77 -3.44 11.33 9.39
C ASP A 77 -2.87 10.18 10.27
N CYS A 78 -3.10 8.90 9.91
CA CYS A 78 -2.49 7.74 10.58
C CYS A 78 -0.98 7.64 10.35
N LEU A 79 -0.49 7.90 9.14
CA LEU A 79 0.94 7.89 8.82
C LEU A 79 1.67 9.00 9.57
N GLU A 80 1.08 10.20 9.61
CA GLU A 80 1.60 11.34 10.39
C GLU A 80 1.52 11.09 11.92
N ALA A 81 0.57 10.27 12.37
CA ALA A 81 0.49 9.82 13.77
C ALA A 81 1.51 8.72 14.12
N GLY A 82 2.27 8.23 13.14
CA GLY A 82 3.37 7.30 13.33
C GLY A 82 3.11 5.86 12.90
N ALA A 83 2.02 5.55 12.19
CA ALA A 83 1.81 4.19 11.65
C ALA A 83 3.01 3.74 10.82
N LEU A 84 3.54 2.55 11.12
CA LEU A 84 4.81 2.08 10.57
C LEU A 84 4.67 1.30 9.27
N THR A 85 3.50 0.74 8.98
CA THR A 85 3.30 -0.03 7.75
C THR A 85 1.98 0.31 7.06
N LEU A 86 1.97 0.14 5.74
CA LEU A 86 0.85 0.44 4.86
C LEU A 86 0.63 -0.71 3.88
N MET A 87 -0.57 -1.30 3.86
CA MET A 87 -0.94 -2.31 2.87
C MET A 87 -1.69 -1.70 1.71
N VAL A 88 -1.26 -2.05 0.49
CA VAL A 88 -1.82 -1.51 -0.76
C VAL A 88 -3.20 -2.12 -1.05
N ASN A 89 -4.08 -1.34 -1.68
CA ASN A 89 -5.38 -1.79 -2.17
C ASN A 89 -5.25 -2.74 -3.36
N SER A 90 -5.97 -3.85 -3.31
CA SER A 90 -6.00 -4.91 -4.34
C SER A 90 -6.75 -4.53 -5.64
N ALA A 91 -7.09 -3.28 -5.87
CA ALA A 91 -7.82 -2.85 -7.07
C ALA A 91 -7.07 -1.74 -7.81
N SER A 92 -7.60 -1.33 -8.95
CA SER A 92 -7.13 -0.15 -9.67
C SER A 92 -7.90 1.11 -9.24
N ILE A 93 -7.24 2.26 -9.33
CA ILE A 93 -7.83 3.58 -9.14
C ILE A 93 -7.65 4.36 -10.44
N ASN A 94 -8.76 4.83 -11.01
CA ASN A 94 -8.76 5.59 -12.26
C ASN A 94 -7.99 4.89 -13.41
N GLY A 95 -8.10 3.57 -13.49
CA GLY A 95 -7.48 2.76 -14.53
C GLY A 95 -6.04 2.32 -14.26
N ILE A 96 -5.41 2.73 -13.16
CA ILE A 96 -4.05 2.32 -12.78
C ILE A 96 -4.14 1.33 -11.60
N PRO A 97 -3.63 0.09 -11.72
CA PRO A 97 -3.50 -0.82 -10.59
C PRO A 97 -2.72 -0.16 -9.46
N THR A 98 -3.25 -0.20 -8.23
CA THR A 98 -2.64 0.54 -7.11
C THR A 98 -1.22 0.05 -6.82
N HIS A 99 -0.94 -1.25 -7.00
CA HIS A 99 0.40 -1.84 -6.85
C HIS A 99 1.44 -1.35 -7.89
N ALA A 100 0.99 -0.77 -9.00
CA ALA A 100 1.86 -0.17 -10.03
C ALA A 100 1.81 1.38 -10.02
N ASN A 101 1.08 1.97 -9.07
CA ASN A 101 0.84 3.42 -9.05
C ASN A 101 1.94 4.17 -8.26
N LYS A 102 3.03 4.49 -8.96
CA LYS A 102 4.17 5.21 -8.39
C LYS A 102 3.79 6.60 -7.85
N GLU A 103 2.85 7.29 -8.50
CA GLU A 103 2.39 8.60 -8.03
C GLU A 103 1.81 8.51 -6.62
N LEU A 104 0.96 7.51 -6.37
CA LEU A 104 0.35 7.33 -5.06
C LEU A 104 1.33 6.78 -4.02
N LEU A 105 2.06 5.70 -4.35
CA LEU A 105 2.90 4.99 -3.38
C LEU A 105 4.19 5.75 -3.05
N THR A 106 4.88 6.25 -4.05
CA THR A 106 6.09 7.05 -3.85
C THR A 106 5.74 8.52 -3.68
N GLY A 107 5.05 9.12 -4.68
CA GLY A 107 4.86 10.56 -4.73
C GLY A 107 3.99 11.12 -3.60
N TRP A 108 2.86 10.48 -3.27
CA TRP A 108 1.99 11.01 -2.21
C TRP A 108 2.41 10.52 -0.82
N VAL A 109 2.81 9.24 -0.68
CA VAL A 109 3.13 8.66 0.62
C VAL A 109 4.57 8.92 1.01
N LYS A 110 5.54 8.33 0.30
CA LYS A 110 6.95 8.41 0.72
C LYS A 110 7.50 9.82 0.62
N ASP A 111 7.40 10.42 -0.56
CA ASP A 111 7.99 11.76 -0.81
C ASP A 111 7.11 12.87 -0.25
N GLY A 112 5.78 12.77 -0.44
CA GLY A 112 4.83 13.83 -0.05
C GLY A 112 4.63 14.00 1.44
N LEU A 113 4.77 12.92 2.22
CA LEU A 113 4.68 12.92 3.68
C LEU A 113 6.05 12.78 4.37
N ASP A 114 7.13 12.63 3.61
CA ASP A 114 8.45 12.27 4.16
C ASP A 114 8.37 11.03 5.08
N TRP A 115 7.56 10.05 4.65
CA TRP A 115 7.26 8.87 5.46
C TRP A 115 8.25 7.73 5.21
N ASP A 116 8.88 7.26 6.28
CA ASP A 116 9.95 6.25 6.24
C ASP A 116 9.51 4.83 6.63
N GLY A 117 8.19 4.58 6.66
CA GLY A 117 7.66 3.24 6.95
C GLY A 117 7.62 2.32 5.73
N LEU A 118 7.12 1.10 5.93
CA LEU A 118 7.12 0.00 4.98
C LEU A 118 5.80 -0.12 4.23
N ILE A 119 5.85 -0.20 2.89
CA ILE A 119 4.69 -0.51 2.04
C ILE A 119 4.70 -2.00 1.69
N VAL A 120 3.62 -2.70 2.06
CA VAL A 120 3.40 -4.12 1.75
C VAL A 120 2.28 -4.30 0.72
N THR A 121 2.40 -5.31 -0.15
CA THR A 121 1.30 -5.68 -1.06
C THR A 121 0.12 -6.27 -0.29
N ASP A 122 -1.07 -6.33 -0.90
CA ASP A 122 -2.10 -7.28 -0.51
C ASP A 122 -1.70 -8.70 -0.97
N TRP A 123 -2.46 -9.71 -0.60
CA TRP A 123 -2.22 -11.14 -0.81
C TRP A 123 -2.04 -11.50 -2.29
N ALA A 124 -0.85 -11.95 -2.67
CA ALA A 124 -0.46 -12.36 -4.02
C ALA A 124 -0.71 -11.32 -5.13
N ASP A 125 -0.85 -10.04 -4.80
CA ASP A 125 -1.35 -9.01 -5.72
C ASP A 125 -0.31 -8.54 -6.76
N ILE A 126 0.96 -8.86 -6.59
CA ILE A 126 1.93 -8.67 -7.69
C ILE A 126 1.54 -9.53 -8.89
N ASN A 127 1.08 -10.75 -8.66
CA ASN A 127 0.64 -11.64 -9.74
C ASN A 127 -0.57 -11.06 -10.48
N ASN A 128 -1.44 -10.34 -9.82
CA ASN A 128 -2.60 -9.70 -10.44
C ASN A 128 -2.24 -8.64 -11.49
N LEU A 129 -1.04 -8.05 -11.45
CA LEU A 129 -0.60 -7.11 -12.49
C LEU A 129 -0.49 -7.76 -13.87
N TYR A 130 -0.20 -9.06 -13.94
CA TYR A 130 -0.17 -9.79 -15.21
C TYR A 130 -1.36 -10.73 -15.40
N GLU A 131 -1.91 -11.34 -14.36
CA GLU A 131 -3.02 -12.32 -14.46
C GLU A 131 -4.39 -11.65 -14.63
N ARG A 132 -4.66 -10.57 -13.88
CA ARG A 132 -5.95 -9.89 -13.83
C ARG A 132 -5.94 -8.57 -14.60
N ASP A 133 -4.97 -7.72 -14.30
CA ASP A 133 -4.95 -6.33 -14.78
C ASP A 133 -4.27 -6.21 -16.15
N HIS A 134 -3.50 -7.22 -16.58
CA HIS A 134 -2.83 -7.33 -17.87
C HIS A 134 -1.96 -6.10 -18.22
N VAL A 135 -1.36 -5.46 -17.21
CA VAL A 135 -0.44 -4.33 -17.37
C VAL A 135 1.03 -4.77 -17.43
N ALA A 136 1.33 -5.96 -16.99
CA ALA A 136 2.62 -6.62 -17.13
C ALA A 136 2.46 -7.88 -18.01
N LYS A 137 3.51 -8.27 -18.73
CA LYS A 137 3.50 -9.46 -19.59
C LYS A 137 3.72 -10.77 -18.83
N ASP A 138 4.44 -10.69 -17.71
CA ASP A 138 4.82 -11.82 -16.87
C ASP A 138 5.10 -11.35 -15.42
N ARG A 139 5.36 -12.31 -14.51
CA ARG A 139 5.64 -12.01 -13.10
C ARG A 139 6.91 -11.17 -12.91
N LYS A 140 7.94 -11.35 -13.72
CA LYS A 140 9.19 -10.56 -13.60
C LYS A 140 8.96 -9.09 -13.88
N GLU A 141 8.18 -8.78 -14.92
CA GLU A 141 7.78 -7.40 -15.20
C GLU A 141 6.87 -6.84 -14.11
N ALA A 142 5.92 -7.64 -13.59
CA ALA A 142 5.06 -7.26 -12.48
C ALA A 142 5.87 -6.94 -11.20
N LEU A 143 6.88 -7.75 -10.86
CA LEU A 143 7.82 -7.50 -9.77
C LEU A 143 8.56 -6.16 -9.96
N ALA A 144 9.08 -5.93 -11.17
CA ALA A 144 9.77 -4.68 -11.48
C ALA A 144 8.83 -3.47 -11.36
N MET A 145 7.60 -3.57 -11.85
CA MET A 145 6.60 -2.51 -11.76
C MET A 145 6.26 -2.17 -10.30
N GLY A 146 5.93 -3.17 -9.50
CA GLY A 146 5.52 -2.97 -8.09
C GLY A 146 6.64 -2.39 -7.22
N ILE A 147 7.84 -2.97 -7.29
CA ILE A 147 8.99 -2.51 -6.51
C ILE A 147 9.39 -1.08 -6.92
N ASN A 148 9.43 -0.78 -8.22
CA ASN A 148 9.74 0.57 -8.70
C ASN A 148 8.62 1.58 -8.44
N ALA A 149 7.39 1.12 -8.22
CA ALA A 149 6.29 1.99 -7.78
C ALA A 149 6.39 2.39 -6.30
N GLY A 150 7.16 1.66 -5.49
CA GLY A 150 7.38 2.00 -4.09
C GLY A 150 7.09 0.88 -3.09
N ILE A 151 6.71 -0.32 -3.54
CA ILE A 151 6.47 -1.47 -2.66
C ILE A 151 7.79 -1.95 -2.08
N ASP A 152 7.81 -2.20 -0.77
CA ASP A 152 9.00 -2.64 -0.01
C ASP A 152 8.95 -4.13 0.32
N MET A 153 7.76 -4.66 0.58
CA MET A 153 7.54 -6.06 0.93
C MET A 153 6.45 -6.67 0.04
N ILE A 154 6.73 -7.83 -0.53
CA ILE A 154 5.78 -8.59 -1.34
C ILE A 154 5.18 -9.70 -0.48
N MET A 155 3.85 -9.69 -0.36
CA MET A 155 3.11 -10.76 0.31
C MET A 155 2.82 -11.87 -0.71
N GLU A 156 3.79 -12.77 -0.90
CA GLU A 156 3.61 -13.97 -1.73
C GLU A 156 3.57 -15.21 -0.83
N PRO A 157 2.38 -15.71 -0.50
CA PRO A 157 2.22 -16.65 0.60
C PRO A 157 2.59 -18.10 0.28
N ASN A 158 2.56 -18.48 -1.01
CA ASN A 158 2.60 -19.90 -1.39
C ASN A 158 3.71 -20.24 -2.38
N ASP A 159 4.47 -19.25 -2.84
CA ASP A 159 5.45 -19.45 -3.91
C ASP A 159 6.82 -18.82 -3.56
N PRO A 160 7.75 -19.63 -3.03
CA PRO A 160 9.11 -19.15 -2.70
C PRO A 160 9.93 -18.79 -3.95
N ASP A 161 9.57 -19.26 -5.14
CA ASP A 161 10.27 -18.95 -6.38
C ASP A 161 10.18 -17.46 -6.74
N CYS A 162 9.19 -16.76 -6.19
CA CYS A 162 9.09 -15.30 -6.26
C CYS A 162 10.39 -14.60 -5.85
N CYS A 163 11.06 -15.09 -4.80
CA CYS A 163 12.33 -14.52 -4.34
C CYS A 163 13.47 -14.75 -5.36
N LEU A 164 13.48 -15.91 -6.02
CA LEU A 164 14.48 -16.22 -7.04
C LEU A 164 14.28 -15.36 -8.28
N GLU A 165 13.03 -15.20 -8.71
CA GLU A 165 12.69 -14.34 -9.85
C GLU A 165 12.98 -12.86 -9.54
N LEU A 166 12.70 -12.39 -8.32
CA LEU A 166 13.06 -11.02 -7.90
C LEU A 166 14.57 -10.79 -7.99
N LYS A 167 15.40 -11.77 -7.57
CA LYS A 167 16.84 -11.70 -7.71
C LYS A 167 17.26 -11.55 -9.17
N GLU A 168 16.71 -12.37 -10.07
CA GLU A 168 16.98 -12.29 -11.51
C GLU A 168 16.59 -10.93 -12.10
N VAL A 169 15.45 -10.37 -11.66
CA VAL A 169 14.97 -9.05 -12.09
C VAL A 169 15.94 -7.94 -11.67
N VAL A 170 16.49 -8.01 -10.45
CA VAL A 170 17.52 -7.08 -9.96
C VAL A 170 18.82 -7.24 -10.74
N GLU A 171 19.29 -8.48 -10.94
CA GLU A 171 20.51 -8.78 -11.70
C GLU A 171 20.40 -8.34 -13.17
N SER A 172 19.20 -8.33 -13.74
CA SER A 172 18.95 -7.80 -15.10
C SER A 172 18.95 -6.27 -15.18
N GLY A 173 18.95 -5.56 -14.05
CA GLY A 173 18.93 -4.10 -13.99
C GLY A 173 17.54 -3.48 -14.13
N LEU A 174 16.46 -4.25 -14.16
CA LEU A 174 15.09 -3.73 -14.20
C LEU A 174 14.67 -3.06 -12.88
N ILE A 175 15.28 -3.47 -11.77
CA ILE A 175 15.16 -2.80 -10.46
C ILE A 175 16.56 -2.35 -10.05
N PRO A 176 16.78 -1.05 -9.81
CA PRO A 176 18.09 -0.59 -9.34
C PRO A 176 18.37 -1.08 -7.91
N MET A 177 19.61 -1.43 -7.62
CA MET A 177 20.00 -1.91 -6.28
C MET A 177 19.66 -0.89 -5.19
N SER A 178 19.76 0.42 -5.47
CA SER A 178 19.38 1.47 -4.52
C SER A 178 17.91 1.39 -4.06
N ARG A 179 17.01 0.87 -4.93
CA ARG A 179 15.60 0.65 -4.54
C ARG A 179 15.46 -0.56 -3.62
N ILE A 180 16.29 -1.59 -3.81
CA ILE A 180 16.33 -2.75 -2.92
C ILE A 180 16.91 -2.34 -1.56
N ASP A 181 18.01 -1.58 -1.55
CA ASP A 181 18.62 -1.07 -0.32
C ASP A 181 17.63 -0.18 0.46
N ASP A 182 16.83 0.64 -0.22
CA ASP A 182 15.76 1.43 0.41
C ASP A 182 14.69 0.53 1.02
N ALA A 183 14.20 -0.48 0.30
CA ALA A 183 13.18 -1.40 0.82
C ALA A 183 13.67 -2.20 2.05
N VAL A 184 14.91 -2.67 2.02
CA VAL A 184 15.50 -3.44 3.12
C VAL A 184 15.74 -2.57 4.37
N ARG A 185 16.05 -1.28 4.18
CA ARG A 185 16.26 -0.35 5.29
C ARG A 185 14.97 -0.01 6.02
N ARG A 186 13.84 0.06 5.31
CA ARG A 186 12.51 0.31 5.89
C ARG A 186 12.02 -0.88 6.69
#